data_38fb295cee17ec207008caf0144a7b4b
#
_entry.id   38fb295cee17ec207008caf0144a7b4b
#
_cell.length_a   1.000
_cell.length_b   1.000
_cell.length_c   1.000
_cell.angle_alpha   90.00
_cell.angle_beta   90.00
_cell.angle_gamma   90.00
#
_symmetry.space_group_name_H-M   'P 1'
#
loop_
_entity.id
_entity.type
_entity.pdbx_description
1 polymer ?
#
loop_
_entity_poly.entity_id
_entity_poly.type
_entity_poly.pdbx_seq_one_letter_code
_entity_poly.pdbx_strand_id
1 'polypeptide(L)'
;MKKTKLIFVALSILLCGMSCGVTAKETGEFVTIQGENLIDQNGKKLFIVGTNLGNWLNPEGYMFDFKKTNCEWMINDMVCQLAGPDFAREFWQAFKDNYITAEDIAFIKQTGANTIRLPFNYKLFTNEDYMGKNDASEGFRMVDKVIDWCRLYGLHLILDMHDCPGGQTGDNIDNGYAYPWLFESEASQKLFCDIWQAIALRYRDEPVILGYELMNEPIATTFSGELQAELNKKLEPLYIRATKAIRQVDENHIILLGGAQWNGNFQPFSDWTFDSKIMYTCHRYGGEPTKEAIQNFISFRDKTHLPMYMGEIGHNTDEWQASFCKTMRESNIGYTFWPYKKVNNSCMMAVTKPAEWDSIIVKFAEADRSSFAAIRKARPDQQQAKRVLMQFVDNSRKSNCIPQKGYIKSMGLKVK
;
A
#
# COMPACT_ATOMS: atom_id res chain seq x y z
N MET A 1 -86.98 8.23 -36.71
CA MET A 1 -85.60 8.77 -36.91
C MET A 1 -85.15 9.40 -35.61
N LYS A 2 -84.42 8.66 -34.81
CA LYS A 2 -83.85 9.13 -33.53
C LYS A 2 -82.40 9.54 -33.72
N LYS A 3 -82.08 10.80 -33.48
CA LYS A 3 -80.73 11.34 -33.55
C LYS A 3 -80.01 11.00 -32.20
N THR A 4 -78.97 10.20 -32.27
CA THR A 4 -78.15 9.89 -31.15
C THR A 4 -76.99 10.95 -31.05
N LYS A 5 -76.95 11.68 -29.98
CA LYS A 5 -75.84 12.63 -29.68
C LYS A 5 -74.69 11.87 -29.10
N LEU A 6 -73.52 11.94 -29.75
CA LEU A 6 -72.24 11.49 -29.20
C LEU A 6 -71.71 12.58 -28.25
N ILE A 7 -71.46 12.17 -27.01
CA ILE A 7 -70.82 13.00 -26.01
C ILE A 7 -69.32 12.61 -26.06
N PHE A 8 -68.46 13.54 -26.45
CA PHE A 8 -67.00 13.40 -26.29
C PHE A 8 -66.61 13.77 -24.88
N VAL A 9 -66.15 12.79 -24.09
CA VAL A 9 -65.50 13.03 -22.81
C VAL A 9 -63.98 13.19 -23.09
N ALA A 10 -63.47 14.40 -22.97
CA ALA A 10 -62.04 14.68 -23.04
C ALA A 10 -61.37 14.21 -21.75
N LEU A 11 -60.63 13.14 -21.78
CA LEU A 11 -59.83 12.66 -20.68
C LEU A 11 -58.47 13.40 -20.73
N SER A 12 -58.33 14.42 -19.87
CA SER A 12 -57.04 15.11 -19.67
C SER A 12 -56.09 14.21 -18.89
N ILE A 13 -55.18 13.58 -19.58
CA ILE A 13 -54.07 12.86 -18.93
C ILE A 13 -53.04 13.89 -18.49
N LEU A 14 -52.99 14.13 -17.18
CA LEU A 14 -51.90 14.88 -16.50
C LEU A 14 -50.64 13.98 -16.54
N LEU A 15 -49.76 14.20 -17.48
CA LEU A 15 -48.43 13.62 -17.46
C LEU A 15 -47.66 14.34 -16.36
N CYS A 16 -47.60 13.75 -15.15
CA CYS A 16 -46.63 14.05 -14.14
C CYS A 16 -45.26 13.58 -14.61
N GLY A 17 -44.52 14.47 -15.24
CA GLY A 17 -43.13 14.24 -15.59
C GLY A 17 -42.31 14.08 -14.33
N MET A 18 -42.12 12.85 -13.83
CA MET A 18 -40.99 12.53 -12.97
C MET A 18 -39.72 12.66 -13.81
N SER A 19 -39.13 13.86 -13.82
CA SER A 19 -37.73 14.00 -14.18
C SER A 19 -36.95 13.24 -13.13
N CYS A 20 -36.52 12.01 -13.45
CA CYS A 20 -35.46 11.35 -12.77
C CYS A 20 -34.23 12.23 -12.98
N GLY A 21 -34.03 13.18 -12.10
CA GLY A 21 -32.79 13.94 -12.01
C GLY A 21 -31.72 12.89 -11.68
N VAL A 22 -30.97 12.47 -12.69
CA VAL A 22 -29.62 11.94 -12.47
C VAL A 22 -28.89 13.12 -11.84
N THR A 23 -28.83 13.12 -10.50
CA THR A 23 -27.91 14.00 -9.78
C THR A 23 -26.54 13.62 -10.33
N ALA A 24 -25.93 14.55 -11.09
CA ALA A 24 -24.53 14.47 -11.38
C ALA A 24 -23.84 14.22 -10.04
N LYS A 25 -23.08 13.11 -9.96
CA LYS A 25 -22.26 12.80 -8.80
C LYS A 25 -21.43 14.07 -8.60
N GLU A 26 -21.64 14.77 -7.48
CA GLU A 26 -20.77 15.90 -7.15
C GLU A 26 -19.36 15.34 -7.25
N THR A 27 -18.59 15.83 -8.19
CA THR A 27 -17.17 15.51 -8.31
C THR A 27 -16.56 16.09 -7.06
N GLY A 28 -16.32 15.25 -6.01
CA GLY A 28 -15.67 15.68 -4.81
C GLY A 28 -14.35 16.35 -5.18
N GLU A 29 -14.05 17.48 -4.56
CA GLU A 29 -12.80 18.17 -4.80
C GLU A 29 -11.63 17.29 -4.36
N PHE A 30 -10.67 17.11 -5.23
CA PHE A 30 -9.46 16.34 -4.96
C PHE A 30 -8.52 17.11 -4.03
N VAL A 31 -7.66 16.38 -3.33
CA VAL A 31 -6.51 16.98 -2.65
C VAL A 31 -5.62 17.66 -3.70
N THR A 32 -5.22 18.89 -3.45
CA THR A 32 -4.40 19.70 -4.35
C THR A 32 -3.07 20.09 -3.71
N ILE A 33 -2.14 20.61 -4.52
CA ILE A 33 -0.84 21.08 -4.07
C ILE A 33 -0.80 22.61 -4.13
N GLN A 34 -0.33 23.23 -3.03
CA GLN A 34 -0.03 24.65 -2.96
C GLN A 34 1.36 24.84 -2.32
N GLY A 35 2.37 25.02 -3.17
CA GLY A 35 3.77 24.99 -2.74
C GLY A 35 4.09 23.69 -2.00
N GLU A 36 4.68 23.76 -0.83
CA GLU A 36 5.05 22.57 -0.02
C GLU A 36 3.86 21.96 0.77
N ASN A 37 2.62 22.39 0.50
CA ASN A 37 1.47 21.94 1.27
C ASN A 37 0.48 21.18 0.41
N LEU A 38 -0.16 20.20 1.05
CA LEU A 38 -1.38 19.57 0.54
C LEU A 38 -2.59 20.36 1.05
N ILE A 39 -3.57 20.56 0.18
CA ILE A 39 -4.83 21.24 0.51
C ILE A 39 -5.97 20.28 0.26
N ASP A 40 -6.81 20.06 1.29
CA ASP A 40 -7.97 19.19 1.21
C ASP A 40 -9.13 19.83 0.41
N GLN A 41 -10.19 19.06 0.18
CA GLN A 41 -11.39 19.50 -0.54
C GLN A 41 -12.14 20.68 0.13
N ASN A 42 -11.79 21.04 1.36
CA ASN A 42 -12.36 22.16 2.09
C ASN A 42 -11.44 23.41 2.06
N GLY A 43 -10.37 23.37 1.26
CA GLY A 43 -9.37 24.43 1.20
C GLY A 43 -8.47 24.52 2.42
N LYS A 44 -8.43 23.49 3.28
CA LYS A 44 -7.60 23.45 4.48
C LYS A 44 -6.32 22.66 4.22
N LYS A 45 -5.26 23.07 4.89
CA LYS A 45 -4.00 22.33 4.88
C LYS A 45 -4.22 20.92 5.43
N LEU A 46 -3.88 19.92 4.62
CA LEU A 46 -3.85 18.52 5.00
C LEU A 46 -2.44 18.14 5.47
N PHE A 47 -2.31 17.76 6.73
CA PHE A 47 -1.10 17.17 7.27
C PHE A 47 -1.31 15.66 7.42
N ILE A 48 -0.58 14.85 6.65
CA ILE A 48 -0.73 13.39 6.65
C ILE A 48 -0.28 12.82 8.00
N VAL A 49 -1.17 12.08 8.66
CA VAL A 49 -0.85 11.21 9.79
C VAL A 49 -1.60 9.90 9.60
N GLY A 50 -0.86 8.82 9.42
CA GLY A 50 -1.49 7.56 9.07
C GLY A 50 -0.65 6.32 9.30
N THR A 51 -1.06 5.25 8.66
CA THR A 51 -0.39 3.95 8.74
C THR A 51 -0.46 3.21 7.42
N ASN A 52 0.44 2.24 7.27
CA ASN A 52 0.53 1.37 6.11
C ASN A 52 -0.22 0.06 6.37
N LEU A 53 -1.04 -0.41 5.43
CA LEU A 53 -1.64 -1.75 5.47
C LEU A 53 -0.63 -2.80 5.01
N GLY A 54 0.59 -2.76 5.54
CA GLY A 54 1.67 -3.68 5.22
C GLY A 54 1.33 -5.14 5.54
N ASN A 55 2.06 -6.07 4.93
CA ASN A 55 1.89 -7.52 5.04
C ASN A 55 0.58 -8.09 4.46
N TRP A 56 -0.31 -7.29 3.96
CA TRP A 56 -1.61 -7.76 3.48
C TRP A 56 -1.59 -8.12 1.98
N LEU A 57 -1.30 -7.14 1.13
CA LEU A 57 -1.25 -7.32 -0.32
C LEU A 57 0.17 -7.40 -0.89
N ASN A 58 1.16 -7.34 -0.01
CA ASN A 58 2.58 -7.63 -0.27
C ASN A 58 3.19 -8.26 1.00
N PRO A 59 3.10 -9.59 1.18
CA PRO A 59 3.60 -10.26 2.38
C PRO A 59 5.12 -10.26 2.46
N GLU A 60 5.64 -9.95 3.65
CA GLU A 60 7.06 -10.02 3.98
C GLU A 60 7.30 -10.98 5.14
N GLY A 61 8.31 -11.82 5.01
CA GLY A 61 8.55 -12.93 5.93
C GLY A 61 8.71 -12.53 7.39
N TYR A 62 9.42 -11.43 7.67
CA TYR A 62 9.64 -10.99 9.06
C TYR A 62 8.34 -10.63 9.80
N MET A 63 7.28 -10.27 9.08
CA MET A 63 5.97 -9.98 9.67
C MET A 63 5.22 -11.23 10.13
N PHE A 64 5.69 -12.43 9.69
CA PHE A 64 5.28 -13.74 10.16
C PHE A 64 6.29 -14.36 11.16
N ASP A 65 7.35 -13.61 11.50
CA ASP A 65 8.50 -14.08 12.29
C ASP A 65 9.41 -15.08 11.55
N PHE A 66 9.45 -15.02 10.20
CA PHE A 66 10.39 -15.78 9.38
C PHE A 66 11.67 -14.98 9.13
N LYS A 67 12.82 -15.67 9.03
CA LYS A 67 14.14 -15.07 8.79
C LYS A 67 14.69 -15.37 7.40
N LYS A 68 14.39 -16.53 6.83
CA LYS A 68 14.90 -16.99 5.52
C LYS A 68 13.82 -16.99 4.45
N THR A 69 12.56 -17.16 4.84
CA THR A 69 11.40 -17.17 3.96
C THR A 69 10.86 -15.73 3.87
N ASN A 70 11.48 -14.90 3.02
CA ASN A 70 11.41 -13.43 3.16
C ASN A 70 10.35 -12.74 2.32
N CYS A 71 9.90 -13.33 1.21
CA CYS A 71 8.96 -12.69 0.28
C CYS A 71 7.80 -13.64 -0.07
N GLU A 72 6.79 -13.14 -0.78
CA GLU A 72 5.54 -13.87 -1.04
C GLU A 72 5.78 -15.24 -1.68
N TRP A 73 6.57 -15.32 -2.75
CA TRP A 73 6.78 -16.60 -3.44
C TRP A 73 7.45 -17.65 -2.54
N MET A 74 8.41 -17.23 -1.68
CA MET A 74 9.03 -18.12 -0.70
C MET A 74 8.03 -18.60 0.34
N ILE A 75 7.12 -17.72 0.78
CA ILE A 75 6.05 -18.05 1.74
C ILE A 75 5.05 -18.99 1.08
N ASN A 76 4.62 -18.71 -0.15
CA ASN A 76 3.72 -19.56 -0.91
C ASN A 76 4.29 -20.94 -1.15
N ASP A 77 5.55 -21.04 -1.60
CA ASP A 77 6.27 -22.32 -1.75
C ASP A 77 6.34 -23.08 -0.43
N MET A 78 6.65 -22.38 0.65
CA MET A 78 6.70 -22.98 1.99
C MET A 78 5.34 -23.58 2.37
N VAL A 79 4.24 -22.86 2.18
CA VAL A 79 2.88 -23.36 2.47
C VAL A 79 2.50 -24.50 1.54
N CYS A 80 2.83 -24.44 0.25
CA CYS A 80 2.63 -25.53 -0.71
C CYS A 80 3.40 -26.79 -0.33
N GLN A 81 4.66 -26.66 0.06
CA GLN A 81 5.52 -27.77 0.50
C GLN A 81 5.03 -28.37 1.82
N LEU A 82 4.46 -27.55 2.69
CA LEU A 82 4.00 -27.95 4.01
C LEU A 82 2.62 -28.64 3.97
N ALA A 83 1.68 -28.09 3.22
CA ALA A 83 0.26 -28.46 3.32
C ALA A 83 -0.43 -28.73 1.97
N GLY A 84 0.27 -28.55 0.86
CA GLY A 84 -0.22 -28.75 -0.50
C GLY A 84 -0.77 -27.49 -1.18
N PRO A 85 -0.76 -27.46 -2.52
CA PRO A 85 -1.12 -26.27 -3.28
C PRO A 85 -2.59 -25.86 -3.15
N ASP A 86 -3.51 -26.82 -3.00
CA ASP A 86 -4.93 -26.49 -2.80
C ASP A 86 -5.14 -25.77 -1.47
N PHE A 87 -4.49 -26.25 -0.42
CA PHE A 87 -4.54 -25.59 0.89
C PHE A 87 -3.84 -24.23 0.87
N ALA A 88 -2.75 -24.07 0.13
CA ALA A 88 -2.11 -22.76 -0.03
C ALA A 88 -3.08 -21.71 -0.61
N ARG A 89 -3.91 -22.10 -1.60
CA ARG A 89 -4.98 -21.22 -2.14
C ARG A 89 -6.04 -20.88 -1.08
N GLU A 90 -6.47 -21.86 -0.29
CA GLU A 90 -7.41 -21.64 0.81
C GLU A 90 -6.83 -20.70 1.88
N PHE A 91 -5.57 -20.93 2.27
CA PHE A 91 -4.85 -20.08 3.23
C PHE A 91 -4.76 -18.62 2.76
N TRP A 92 -4.30 -18.39 1.53
CA TRP A 92 -4.17 -17.04 0.99
C TRP A 92 -5.52 -16.33 0.80
N GLN A 93 -6.55 -17.06 0.40
CA GLN A 93 -7.89 -16.47 0.32
C GLN A 93 -8.37 -16.05 1.70
N ALA A 94 -8.26 -16.93 2.69
CA ALA A 94 -8.64 -16.64 4.06
C ALA A 94 -7.81 -15.51 4.67
N PHE A 95 -6.50 -15.46 4.37
CA PHE A 95 -5.62 -14.38 4.79
C PHE A 95 -6.07 -13.03 4.22
N LYS A 96 -6.29 -12.94 2.91
CA LYS A 96 -6.76 -11.71 2.26
C LYS A 96 -8.10 -11.22 2.81
N ASP A 97 -9.02 -12.13 3.13
CA ASP A 97 -10.36 -11.79 3.62
C ASP A 97 -10.40 -11.38 5.11
N ASN A 98 -9.40 -11.77 5.90
CA ASN A 98 -9.45 -11.62 7.36
C ASN A 98 -8.34 -10.74 7.95
N TYR A 99 -7.20 -10.59 7.27
CA TYR A 99 -6.06 -9.86 7.81
C TYR A 99 -6.34 -8.37 7.95
N ILE A 100 -6.96 -7.75 6.92
CA ILE A 100 -7.46 -6.38 6.97
C ILE A 100 -8.95 -6.39 6.61
N THR A 101 -9.76 -5.74 7.44
CA THR A 101 -11.21 -5.64 7.29
C THR A 101 -11.70 -4.21 7.54
N ALA A 102 -12.99 -3.94 7.30
CA ALA A 102 -13.60 -2.66 7.63
C ALA A 102 -13.42 -2.26 9.10
N GLU A 103 -13.37 -3.24 10.02
CA GLU A 103 -13.15 -2.99 11.45
C GLU A 103 -11.75 -2.43 11.74
N ASP A 104 -10.74 -2.86 10.98
CA ASP A 104 -9.38 -2.33 11.07
C ASP A 104 -9.35 -0.86 10.64
N ILE A 105 -10.02 -0.52 9.53
CA ILE A 105 -10.11 0.84 9.03
C ILE A 105 -10.89 1.75 10.00
N ALA A 106 -11.97 1.24 10.57
CA ALA A 106 -12.71 1.94 11.64
C ALA A 106 -11.82 2.23 12.86
N PHE A 107 -11.01 1.25 13.26
CA PHE A 107 -10.07 1.42 14.37
C PHE A 107 -9.00 2.47 14.05
N ILE A 108 -8.39 2.42 12.86
CA ILE A 108 -7.42 3.43 12.40
C ILE A 108 -8.05 4.83 12.50
N LYS A 109 -9.26 5.03 12.00
CA LYS A 109 -9.98 6.31 12.10
C LYS A 109 -10.19 6.75 13.54
N GLN A 110 -10.57 5.83 14.42
CA GLN A 110 -10.81 6.13 15.84
C GLN A 110 -9.57 6.64 16.57
N THR A 111 -8.37 6.28 16.10
CA THR A 111 -7.11 6.81 16.65
C THR A 111 -6.83 8.25 16.28
N GLY A 112 -7.55 8.80 15.30
CA GLY A 112 -7.35 10.15 14.78
C GLY A 112 -6.44 10.22 13.56
N ALA A 113 -6.03 9.07 12.99
CA ALA A 113 -5.38 9.03 11.68
C ALA A 113 -6.31 9.56 10.59
N ASN A 114 -5.71 10.14 9.53
CA ASN A 114 -6.45 10.70 8.39
C ASN A 114 -6.08 10.06 7.05
N THR A 115 -5.03 9.25 7.00
CA THR A 115 -4.51 8.68 5.75
C THR A 115 -4.13 7.21 5.93
N ILE A 116 -4.42 6.41 4.94
CA ILE A 116 -3.96 5.03 4.78
C ILE A 116 -3.06 4.97 3.55
N ARG A 117 -1.90 4.34 3.68
CA ARG A 117 -1.08 3.91 2.55
C ARG A 117 -1.32 2.41 2.32
N LEU A 118 -1.68 2.03 1.10
CA LEU A 118 -1.97 0.65 0.71
C LEU A 118 -0.83 0.11 -0.16
N PRO A 119 0.12 -0.62 0.43
CA PRO A 119 1.12 -1.37 -0.32
C PRO A 119 0.48 -2.55 -1.06
N PHE A 120 0.80 -2.71 -2.35
CA PHE A 120 0.35 -3.84 -3.15
C PHE A 120 1.42 -4.34 -4.12
N ASN A 121 1.34 -5.61 -4.46
CA ASN A 121 2.18 -6.22 -5.49
C ASN A 121 1.52 -6.07 -6.87
N TYR A 122 2.32 -5.75 -7.89
CA TYR A 122 1.85 -5.59 -9.27
C TYR A 122 1.13 -6.82 -9.82
N LYS A 123 1.48 -8.02 -9.35
CA LYS A 123 0.89 -9.29 -9.80
C LYS A 123 -0.61 -9.39 -9.54
N LEU A 124 -1.14 -8.63 -8.58
CA LEU A 124 -2.59 -8.52 -8.34
C LEU A 124 -3.35 -7.90 -9.53
N PHE A 125 -2.64 -7.27 -10.46
CA PHE A 125 -3.19 -6.65 -11.67
C PHE A 125 -2.77 -7.39 -12.96
N THR A 126 -2.23 -8.61 -12.84
CA THR A 126 -1.79 -9.46 -13.93
C THR A 126 -2.38 -10.87 -13.80
N ASN A 127 -2.16 -11.72 -14.79
CA ASN A 127 -2.50 -13.14 -14.73
C ASN A 127 -1.32 -14.01 -14.21
N GLU A 128 -0.36 -13.42 -13.54
CA GLU A 128 0.69 -14.15 -12.83
C GLU A 128 0.13 -14.77 -11.54
N ASP A 129 0.66 -15.93 -11.17
CA ASP A 129 0.30 -16.53 -9.88
C ASP A 129 0.79 -15.66 -8.73
N TYR A 130 -0.13 -15.28 -7.84
CA TYR A 130 0.16 -14.51 -6.66
C TYR A 130 -0.83 -14.79 -5.54
N MET A 131 -0.35 -15.11 -4.34
CA MET A 131 -1.19 -15.43 -3.18
C MET A 131 -2.33 -16.40 -3.54
N GLY A 132 -1.99 -17.47 -4.29
CA GLY A 132 -2.90 -18.54 -4.69
C GLY A 132 -3.90 -18.22 -5.80
N LYS A 133 -3.75 -17.09 -6.49
CA LYS A 133 -4.58 -16.70 -7.65
C LYS A 133 -3.75 -16.20 -8.82
N ASN A 134 -4.32 -16.28 -10.03
CA ASN A 134 -3.81 -15.72 -11.28
C ASN A 134 -4.93 -14.91 -11.97
N ASP A 135 -5.39 -13.87 -11.33
CA ASP A 135 -6.58 -13.10 -11.73
C ASP A 135 -6.25 -11.60 -11.76
N ALA A 136 -6.05 -11.04 -12.93
CA ALA A 136 -5.73 -9.62 -13.16
C ALA A 136 -6.77 -8.64 -12.58
N SER A 137 -7.93 -9.11 -12.17
CA SER A 137 -8.95 -8.26 -11.54
C SER A 137 -8.88 -8.26 -10.00
N GLU A 138 -8.03 -9.09 -9.39
CA GLU A 138 -7.96 -9.22 -7.93
C GLU A 138 -7.54 -7.90 -7.27
N GLY A 139 -6.52 -7.23 -7.81
CA GLY A 139 -6.07 -5.94 -7.32
C GLY A 139 -7.18 -4.89 -7.30
N PHE A 140 -7.94 -4.80 -8.38
CA PHE A 140 -9.07 -3.86 -8.45
C PHE A 140 -10.14 -4.17 -7.41
N ARG A 141 -10.50 -5.45 -7.20
CA ARG A 141 -11.45 -5.84 -6.15
C ARG A 141 -10.99 -5.46 -4.74
N MET A 142 -9.69 -5.62 -4.48
CA MET A 142 -9.11 -5.29 -3.18
C MET A 142 -9.05 -3.78 -2.96
N VAL A 143 -8.63 -3.03 -3.97
CA VAL A 143 -8.61 -1.56 -3.93
C VAL A 143 -10.01 -0.99 -3.78
N ASP A 144 -11.01 -1.50 -4.52
CA ASP A 144 -12.43 -1.08 -4.40
C ASP A 144 -12.93 -1.23 -2.95
N LYS A 145 -12.63 -2.38 -2.29
CA LYS A 145 -12.99 -2.57 -0.86
C LYS A 145 -12.37 -1.49 0.05
N VAL A 146 -11.08 -1.18 -0.15
CA VAL A 146 -10.39 -0.18 0.68
C VAL A 146 -10.92 1.22 0.42
N ILE A 147 -11.23 1.57 -0.83
CA ILE A 147 -11.88 2.84 -1.19
C ILE A 147 -13.22 2.97 -0.46
N ASP A 148 -14.06 1.93 -0.50
CA ASP A 148 -15.37 1.95 0.16
C ASP A 148 -15.22 2.12 1.69
N TRP A 149 -14.25 1.46 2.31
CA TRP A 149 -13.97 1.61 3.73
C TRP A 149 -13.42 3.00 4.06
N CYS A 150 -12.48 3.52 3.25
CA CYS A 150 -11.93 4.87 3.44
C CYS A 150 -13.01 5.95 3.27
N ARG A 151 -13.89 5.79 2.28
CA ARG A 151 -15.05 6.69 2.07
C ARG A 151 -15.99 6.66 3.27
N LEU A 152 -16.32 5.46 3.77
CA LEU A 152 -17.22 5.30 4.93
C LEU A 152 -16.69 6.02 6.18
N TYR A 153 -15.37 5.96 6.40
CA TYR A 153 -14.75 6.51 7.60
C TYR A 153 -14.07 7.87 7.39
N GLY A 154 -14.11 8.44 6.19
CA GLY A 154 -13.50 9.74 5.87
C GLY A 154 -11.98 9.74 6.05
N LEU A 155 -11.31 8.81 5.38
CA LEU A 155 -9.85 8.69 5.31
C LEU A 155 -9.38 8.92 3.87
N HIS A 156 -8.20 9.48 3.70
CA HIS A 156 -7.50 9.52 2.42
C HIS A 156 -6.75 8.20 2.18
N LEU A 157 -6.61 7.83 0.91
CA LEU A 157 -5.92 6.62 0.48
C LEU A 157 -4.74 6.97 -0.44
N ILE A 158 -3.56 6.45 -0.15
CA ILE A 158 -2.41 6.44 -1.05
C ILE A 158 -2.25 5.02 -1.58
N LEU A 159 -2.26 4.85 -2.90
CA LEU A 159 -1.97 3.58 -3.55
C LEU A 159 -0.47 3.48 -3.79
N ASP A 160 0.18 2.45 -3.27
CA ASP A 160 1.62 2.25 -3.34
C ASP A 160 1.94 0.93 -4.06
N MET A 161 2.55 1.00 -5.26
CA MET A 161 3.10 -0.20 -5.89
C MET A 161 4.39 -0.59 -5.15
N HIS A 162 4.21 -1.48 -4.18
CA HIS A 162 5.27 -1.89 -3.27
C HIS A 162 6.25 -2.87 -3.90
N ASP A 163 5.78 -3.65 -4.86
CA ASP A 163 6.58 -4.56 -5.68
C ASP A 163 6.21 -4.31 -7.16
N CYS A 164 7.21 -3.95 -7.95
CA CYS A 164 7.08 -3.60 -9.36
C CYS A 164 7.48 -4.75 -10.28
N PRO A 165 7.01 -4.77 -11.55
CA PRO A 165 7.44 -5.77 -12.53
C PRO A 165 8.96 -5.86 -12.67
N GLY A 166 9.52 -7.05 -12.42
CA GLY A 166 10.96 -7.29 -12.46
C GLY A 166 11.72 -6.90 -11.18
N GLY A 167 11.05 -6.32 -10.19
CA GLY A 167 11.65 -5.81 -8.97
C GLY A 167 12.34 -4.47 -9.15
N GLN A 168 12.16 -3.57 -8.21
CA GLN A 168 12.74 -2.21 -8.22
C GLN A 168 13.83 -2.00 -7.19
N THR A 169 13.80 -2.77 -6.12
CA THR A 169 14.72 -2.62 -4.98
C THR A 169 15.95 -3.50 -5.11
N GLY A 170 15.77 -4.76 -5.54
CA GLY A 170 16.78 -5.81 -5.51
C GLY A 170 16.95 -6.45 -4.14
N ASP A 171 15.93 -6.42 -3.29
CA ASP A 171 15.89 -7.02 -1.95
C ASP A 171 14.53 -7.71 -1.71
N ASN A 172 14.30 -8.23 -0.50
CA ASN A 172 13.11 -9.03 -0.16
C ASN A 172 11.76 -8.33 -0.35
N ILE A 173 11.71 -7.00 -0.30
CA ILE A 173 10.49 -6.22 -0.44
C ILE A 173 9.92 -6.21 -1.86
N ASP A 174 10.72 -6.60 -2.86
CA ASP A 174 10.34 -6.70 -4.26
C ASP A 174 10.38 -8.14 -4.80
N ASN A 175 9.91 -9.10 -4.02
CA ASN A 175 9.84 -10.50 -4.42
C ASN A 175 11.20 -11.23 -4.62
N GLY A 176 12.31 -10.60 -4.24
CA GLY A 176 13.57 -11.29 -4.02
C GLY A 176 14.34 -11.75 -5.25
N TYR A 177 14.39 -10.96 -6.33
CA TYR A 177 15.25 -11.25 -7.48
C TYR A 177 16.72 -10.88 -7.27
N ALA A 178 17.08 -10.30 -6.11
CA ALA A 178 18.42 -9.84 -5.74
C ALA A 178 19.05 -8.81 -6.69
N TYR A 179 18.26 -8.28 -7.62
CA TYR A 179 18.65 -7.23 -8.56
C TYR A 179 17.40 -6.49 -9.06
N PRO A 180 17.43 -5.17 -9.22
CA PRO A 180 16.28 -4.37 -9.66
C PRO A 180 16.12 -4.42 -11.18
N TRP A 181 15.63 -5.54 -11.73
CA TRP A 181 15.51 -5.80 -13.16
C TRP A 181 14.54 -4.85 -13.87
N LEU A 182 13.65 -4.18 -13.14
CA LEU A 182 12.78 -3.14 -13.69
C LEU A 182 13.58 -2.10 -14.48
N PHE A 183 14.75 -1.70 -13.99
CA PHE A 183 15.58 -0.69 -14.64
C PHE A 183 16.34 -1.18 -15.87
N GLU A 184 16.36 -2.49 -16.13
CA GLU A 184 17.04 -3.11 -17.27
C GLU A 184 16.06 -3.67 -18.32
N SER A 185 14.82 -3.96 -17.94
CA SER A 185 13.85 -4.65 -18.77
C SER A 185 12.80 -3.69 -19.34
N GLU A 186 12.85 -3.44 -20.65
CA GLU A 186 11.83 -2.65 -21.35
C GLU A 186 10.43 -3.26 -21.21
N ALA A 187 10.32 -4.60 -21.18
CA ALA A 187 9.05 -5.28 -20.95
C ALA A 187 8.48 -5.00 -19.55
N SER A 188 9.33 -5.03 -18.51
CA SER A 188 8.95 -4.70 -17.14
C SER A 188 8.56 -3.23 -16.99
N GLN A 189 9.32 -2.32 -17.60
CA GLN A 189 8.99 -0.88 -17.61
C GLN A 189 7.66 -0.58 -18.31
N LYS A 190 7.42 -1.26 -19.45
CA LYS A 190 6.14 -1.13 -20.15
C LYS A 190 4.99 -1.63 -19.28
N LEU A 191 5.12 -2.82 -18.69
CA LEU A 191 4.10 -3.40 -17.81
C LEU A 191 3.83 -2.51 -16.58
N PHE A 192 4.87 -1.94 -15.99
CA PHE A 192 4.76 -0.96 -14.90
C PHE A 192 3.90 0.25 -15.30
N CYS A 193 4.17 0.83 -16.48
CA CYS A 193 3.39 1.95 -16.99
C CYS A 193 1.94 1.55 -17.32
N ASP A 194 1.74 0.39 -17.94
CA ASP A 194 0.41 -0.11 -18.34
C ASP A 194 -0.48 -0.36 -17.11
N ILE A 195 0.07 -0.93 -16.03
CA ILE A 195 -0.66 -1.17 -14.77
C ILE A 195 -1.07 0.18 -14.15
N TRP A 196 -0.14 1.14 -14.03
CA TRP A 196 -0.47 2.44 -13.50
C TRP A 196 -1.51 3.19 -14.33
N GLN A 197 -1.42 3.11 -15.66
CA GLN A 197 -2.44 3.69 -16.54
C GLN A 197 -3.81 3.03 -16.34
N ALA A 198 -3.86 1.69 -16.17
CA ALA A 198 -5.12 0.98 -15.93
C ALA A 198 -5.74 1.34 -14.56
N ILE A 199 -4.91 1.47 -13.51
CA ILE A 199 -5.33 1.93 -12.19
C ILE A 199 -5.86 3.36 -12.29
N ALA A 200 -5.11 4.26 -12.89
CA ALA A 200 -5.50 5.66 -13.07
C ALA A 200 -6.80 5.81 -13.88
N LEU A 201 -6.95 5.07 -14.99
CA LEU A 201 -8.18 5.08 -15.80
C LEU A 201 -9.41 4.67 -14.99
N ARG A 202 -9.27 3.65 -14.13
CA ARG A 202 -10.38 3.17 -13.30
C ARG A 202 -10.77 4.16 -12.22
N TYR A 203 -9.79 4.80 -11.60
CA TYR A 203 -9.99 5.60 -10.39
C TYR A 203 -9.89 7.11 -10.60
N ARG A 204 -9.74 7.60 -11.83
CA ARG A 204 -9.55 9.03 -12.13
C ARG A 204 -10.57 9.98 -11.49
N ASP A 205 -11.77 9.49 -11.19
CA ASP A 205 -12.86 10.26 -10.61
C ASP A 205 -13.09 9.93 -9.11
N GLU A 206 -12.10 9.31 -8.43
CA GLU A 206 -12.22 8.83 -7.06
C GLU A 206 -11.44 9.71 -6.05
N PRO A 207 -12.06 10.72 -5.44
CA PRO A 207 -11.35 11.69 -4.59
C PRO A 207 -10.90 11.13 -3.22
N VAL A 208 -11.31 9.92 -2.85
CA VAL A 208 -10.79 9.22 -1.65
C VAL A 208 -9.30 8.91 -1.83
N ILE A 209 -8.89 8.62 -3.07
CA ILE A 209 -7.48 8.44 -3.38
C ILE A 209 -6.80 9.82 -3.38
N LEU A 210 -5.83 10.00 -2.48
CA LEU A 210 -4.98 11.18 -2.44
C LEU A 210 -4.01 11.19 -3.63
N GLY A 211 -3.43 10.03 -3.92
CA GLY A 211 -2.46 9.92 -5.01
C GLY A 211 -1.89 8.52 -5.19
N TYR A 212 -1.05 8.41 -6.22
CA TYR A 212 -0.38 7.20 -6.66
C TYR A 212 1.11 7.28 -6.32
N GLU A 213 1.56 6.47 -5.36
CA GLU A 213 2.98 6.27 -5.07
C GLU A 213 3.53 5.22 -6.03
N LEU A 214 4.27 5.70 -7.03
CA LEU A 214 4.56 4.91 -8.20
C LEU A 214 5.43 3.69 -7.89
N MET A 215 6.33 3.80 -6.90
CA MET A 215 7.33 2.77 -6.64
C MET A 215 7.82 2.88 -5.18
N ASN A 216 7.70 1.80 -4.43
CA ASN A 216 8.29 1.70 -3.10
C ASN A 216 9.79 1.45 -3.16
N GLU A 217 10.57 2.21 -2.41
CA GLU A 217 11.98 1.96 -2.07
C GLU A 217 12.90 1.50 -3.23
N PRO A 218 12.97 2.25 -4.34
CA PRO A 218 13.80 1.85 -5.47
C PRO A 218 15.28 1.82 -5.11
N ILE A 219 15.99 0.83 -5.66
CA ILE A 219 17.46 0.69 -5.63
C ILE A 219 17.99 0.61 -4.19
N ALA A 220 18.17 -0.61 -3.69
CA ALA A 220 18.66 -0.86 -2.35
C ALA A 220 20.02 -0.20 -2.07
N THR A 221 20.29 0.06 -0.78
CA THR A 221 21.60 0.62 -0.32
C THR A 221 22.76 -0.38 -0.46
N THR A 222 22.46 -1.64 -0.74
CA THR A 222 23.48 -2.68 -1.00
C THR A 222 24.22 -2.48 -2.33
N PHE A 223 23.63 -1.77 -3.29
CA PHE A 223 24.31 -1.36 -4.50
C PHE A 223 25.20 -0.15 -4.23
N SER A 224 26.42 -0.14 -4.81
CA SER A 224 27.40 0.91 -4.57
C SER A 224 28.26 1.19 -5.82
N GLY A 225 29.04 2.27 -5.80
CA GLY A 225 29.97 2.65 -6.84
C GLY A 225 29.30 2.93 -8.18
N GLU A 226 29.90 2.44 -9.25
CA GLU A 226 29.45 2.69 -10.63
C GLU A 226 28.07 2.08 -10.91
N LEU A 227 27.80 0.87 -10.41
CA LEU A 227 26.51 0.22 -10.59
C LEU A 227 25.36 1.03 -9.97
N GLN A 228 25.54 1.54 -8.74
CA GLN A 228 24.55 2.40 -8.10
C GLN A 228 24.32 3.68 -8.92
N ALA A 229 25.40 4.29 -9.43
CA ALA A 229 25.29 5.51 -10.23
C ALA A 229 24.53 5.26 -11.55
N GLU A 230 24.76 4.11 -12.21
CA GLU A 230 24.04 3.74 -13.43
C GLU A 230 22.55 3.43 -13.17
N LEU A 231 22.22 2.76 -12.08
CA LEU A 231 20.84 2.51 -11.69
C LEU A 231 20.12 3.82 -11.36
N ASN A 232 20.77 4.70 -10.59
CA ASN A 232 20.20 5.99 -10.19
C ASN A 232 19.82 6.87 -11.41
N LYS A 233 20.60 6.84 -12.49
CA LYS A 233 20.28 7.59 -13.73
C LYS A 233 19.00 7.13 -14.42
N LYS A 234 18.54 5.91 -14.16
CA LYS A 234 17.34 5.33 -14.79
C LYS A 234 16.04 5.63 -14.01
N LEU A 235 16.14 6.09 -12.77
CA LEU A 235 14.99 6.28 -11.89
C LEU A 235 14.05 7.39 -12.39
N GLU A 236 14.56 8.62 -12.51
CA GLU A 236 13.76 9.78 -12.92
C GLU A 236 13.13 9.60 -14.33
N PRO A 237 13.84 9.12 -15.36
CA PRO A 237 13.25 8.88 -16.68
C PRO A 237 12.07 7.88 -16.64
N LEU A 238 12.14 6.85 -15.80
CA LEU A 238 11.06 5.88 -15.64
C LEU A 238 9.83 6.51 -14.94
N TYR A 239 10.05 7.33 -13.91
CA TYR A 239 8.97 8.08 -13.27
C TYR A 239 8.28 9.05 -14.24
N ILE A 240 9.04 9.77 -15.05
CA ILE A 240 8.49 10.66 -16.09
C ILE A 240 7.65 9.86 -17.10
N ARG A 241 8.13 8.69 -17.53
CA ARG A 241 7.42 7.80 -18.46
C ARG A 241 6.09 7.31 -17.86
N ALA A 242 6.10 6.84 -16.61
CA ALA A 242 4.89 6.38 -15.91
C ALA A 242 3.89 7.52 -15.67
N THR A 243 4.37 8.68 -15.23
CA THR A 243 3.54 9.88 -15.06
C THR A 243 2.85 10.27 -16.36
N LYS A 244 3.57 10.28 -17.50
CA LYS A 244 2.98 10.54 -18.81
C LYS A 244 1.89 9.54 -19.19
N ALA A 245 2.08 8.25 -18.86
CA ALA A 245 1.06 7.23 -19.10
C ALA A 245 -0.22 7.47 -18.26
N ILE A 246 -0.05 7.82 -16.99
CA ILE A 246 -1.15 8.16 -16.08
C ILE A 246 -1.89 9.40 -16.59
N ARG A 247 -1.18 10.47 -16.98
CA ARG A 247 -1.77 11.75 -17.43
C ARG A 247 -2.55 11.66 -18.72
N GLN A 248 -2.42 10.57 -19.48
CA GLN A 248 -3.30 10.30 -20.63
C GLN A 248 -4.75 10.03 -20.20
N VAL A 249 -4.99 9.66 -18.96
CA VAL A 249 -6.30 9.18 -18.47
C VAL A 249 -6.75 9.86 -17.16
N ASP A 250 -5.83 10.46 -16.42
CA ASP A 250 -6.08 11.05 -15.09
C ASP A 250 -5.27 12.33 -14.89
N GLU A 251 -5.95 13.46 -14.79
CA GLU A 251 -5.37 14.78 -14.50
C GLU A 251 -5.55 15.19 -13.02
N ASN A 252 -6.20 14.37 -12.21
CA ASN A 252 -6.68 14.75 -10.89
C ASN A 252 -5.71 14.37 -9.75
N HIS A 253 -5.23 13.14 -9.75
CA HIS A 253 -4.48 12.60 -8.61
C HIS A 253 -3.04 13.08 -8.55
N ILE A 254 -2.53 13.16 -7.32
CA ILE A 254 -1.13 13.48 -7.05
C ILE A 254 -0.27 12.26 -7.37
N ILE A 255 0.89 12.49 -7.98
CA ILE A 255 1.91 11.47 -8.22
C ILE A 255 2.96 11.57 -7.12
N LEU A 256 3.22 10.46 -6.43
CA LEU A 256 4.19 10.38 -5.35
C LEU A 256 5.43 9.64 -5.84
N LEU A 257 6.59 10.25 -5.63
CA LEU A 257 7.88 9.76 -6.14
C LEU A 257 8.85 9.46 -4.99
N GLY A 258 9.27 8.22 -4.90
CA GLY A 258 10.29 7.78 -3.95
C GLY A 258 11.71 8.10 -4.40
N GLY A 259 12.57 8.49 -3.47
CA GLY A 259 14.00 8.63 -3.72
C GLY A 259 14.69 7.27 -3.93
N ALA A 260 15.87 7.28 -4.56
CA ALA A 260 16.72 6.08 -4.61
C ALA A 260 17.23 5.67 -3.20
N GLN A 261 17.87 4.51 -3.11
CA GLN A 261 18.42 3.95 -1.86
C GLN A 261 17.37 3.94 -0.74
N TRP A 262 16.29 3.14 -0.97
CA TRP A 262 15.19 2.98 -0.02
C TRP A 262 14.51 4.29 0.36
N ASN A 263 14.20 5.12 -0.65
CA ASN A 263 13.59 6.45 -0.48
C ASN A 263 14.43 7.44 0.37
N GLY A 264 15.75 7.20 0.47
CA GLY A 264 16.69 8.00 1.24
C GLY A 264 17.46 9.05 0.44
N ASN A 265 17.58 8.88 -0.87
CA ASN A 265 18.43 9.69 -1.74
C ASN A 265 17.66 10.35 -2.90
N PHE A 266 17.61 11.67 -2.89
CA PHE A 266 16.95 12.50 -3.91
C PHE A 266 17.91 13.14 -4.91
N GLN A 267 19.21 12.82 -4.90
CA GLN A 267 20.18 13.33 -5.87
C GLN A 267 19.91 12.91 -7.33
N PRO A 268 19.27 11.75 -7.60
CA PRO A 268 18.92 11.38 -8.97
C PRO A 268 17.92 12.30 -9.66
N PHE A 269 17.19 13.13 -8.91
CA PHE A 269 16.20 14.05 -9.50
C PHE A 269 16.82 15.33 -9.98
N SER A 270 16.57 15.66 -11.25
CA SER A 270 17.04 16.85 -11.93
C SER A 270 15.92 17.73 -12.50
N ASP A 271 14.76 17.15 -12.81
CA ASP A 271 13.57 17.83 -13.29
C ASP A 271 12.36 17.48 -12.40
N TRP A 272 11.82 18.44 -11.70
CA TRP A 272 10.60 18.34 -10.91
C TRP A 272 9.47 19.21 -11.46
N THR A 273 9.59 19.65 -12.72
CA THR A 273 8.61 20.50 -13.40
C THR A 273 7.80 19.76 -14.46
N PHE A 274 8.07 18.46 -14.67
CA PHE A 274 7.43 17.66 -15.72
C PHE A 274 5.94 17.40 -15.45
N ASP A 275 5.49 17.61 -14.21
CA ASP A 275 4.06 17.55 -13.83
C ASP A 275 3.80 18.50 -12.65
N SER A 276 2.63 19.12 -12.64
CA SER A 276 2.26 20.12 -11.62
C SER A 276 1.70 19.52 -10.33
N LYS A 277 1.42 18.21 -10.32
CA LYS A 277 0.83 17.49 -9.18
C LYS A 277 1.76 16.37 -8.70
N ILE A 278 3.00 16.73 -8.38
CA ILE A 278 4.02 15.83 -7.85
C ILE A 278 4.23 16.13 -6.37
N MET A 279 4.39 15.09 -5.56
CA MET A 279 5.00 15.15 -4.24
C MET A 279 6.04 14.04 -4.07
N TYR A 280 6.91 14.18 -3.09
CA TYR A 280 7.96 13.20 -2.81
C TYR A 280 7.68 12.41 -1.54
N THR A 281 8.11 11.15 -1.54
CA THR A 281 8.08 10.26 -0.36
C THR A 281 9.49 9.89 0.06
N CYS A 282 9.76 9.96 1.36
CA CYS A 282 11.01 9.53 1.97
C CYS A 282 10.74 8.51 3.07
N HIS A 283 11.74 7.66 3.40
CA HIS A 283 11.65 6.65 4.45
C HIS A 283 12.79 6.78 5.44
N ARG A 284 12.52 6.51 6.74
CA ARG A 284 13.55 6.52 7.77
C ARG A 284 13.13 5.73 9.01
N TYR A 285 13.94 4.78 9.41
CA TYR A 285 13.67 3.91 10.56
C TYR A 285 14.63 4.08 11.74
N GLY A 286 15.68 4.90 11.63
CA GLY A 286 16.70 5.01 12.65
C GLY A 286 17.53 6.27 12.56
N GLY A 287 18.62 6.30 13.34
CA GLY A 287 19.48 7.47 13.53
C GLY A 287 18.89 8.46 14.52
N GLU A 288 19.50 9.65 14.65
CA GLU A 288 19.00 10.66 15.56
C GLU A 288 17.64 11.22 15.10
N PRO A 289 16.66 11.39 16.02
CA PRO A 289 15.34 11.91 15.69
C PRO A 289 15.31 13.45 15.63
N THR A 290 16.29 14.06 14.97
CA THR A 290 16.50 15.51 14.94
C THR A 290 16.30 16.09 13.54
N LYS A 291 16.12 17.41 13.45
CA LYS A 291 15.96 18.13 12.20
C LYS A 291 17.23 18.04 11.34
N GLU A 292 18.40 18.08 11.95
CA GLU A 292 19.68 17.96 11.27
C GLU A 292 19.82 16.61 10.55
N ALA A 293 19.32 15.54 11.18
CA ALA A 293 19.38 14.19 10.63
C ALA A 293 18.48 13.97 9.39
N ILE A 294 17.56 14.88 9.11
CA ILE A 294 16.69 14.89 7.93
C ILE A 294 16.86 16.12 7.06
N GLN A 295 17.97 16.85 7.25
CA GLN A 295 18.22 18.11 6.54
C GLN A 295 18.30 17.91 5.02
N ASN A 296 18.75 16.74 4.56
CA ASN A 296 18.74 16.38 3.14
C ASN A 296 17.30 16.39 2.54
N PHE A 297 16.31 15.86 3.26
CA PHE A 297 14.90 15.86 2.84
C PHE A 297 14.32 17.27 2.85
N ILE A 298 14.61 18.03 3.92
CA ILE A 298 14.16 19.42 4.05
C ILE A 298 14.76 20.27 2.93
N SER A 299 16.06 20.18 2.69
CA SER A 299 16.74 20.94 1.64
C SER A 299 16.23 20.61 0.24
N PHE A 300 15.90 19.34 -0.03
CA PHE A 300 15.34 18.94 -1.32
C PHE A 300 13.92 19.49 -1.50
N ARG A 301 13.05 19.37 -0.48
CA ARG A 301 11.71 19.95 -0.49
C ARG A 301 11.76 21.48 -0.72
N ASP A 302 12.61 22.17 0.05
CA ASP A 302 12.75 23.64 -0.05
C ASP A 302 13.27 24.07 -1.45
N LYS A 303 14.16 23.26 -2.06
CA LYS A 303 14.66 23.48 -3.42
C LYS A 303 13.59 23.30 -4.48
N THR A 304 12.74 22.28 -4.32
CA THR A 304 11.70 21.93 -5.32
C THR A 304 10.41 22.72 -5.14
N HIS A 305 10.16 23.26 -3.94
CA HIS A 305 8.89 23.86 -3.52
C HIS A 305 7.68 22.92 -3.67
N LEU A 306 7.91 21.60 -3.55
CA LEU A 306 6.89 20.55 -3.63
C LEU A 306 6.69 19.86 -2.27
N PRO A 307 5.49 19.31 -2.01
CA PRO A 307 5.24 18.58 -0.77
C PRO A 307 6.13 17.36 -0.64
N MET A 308 6.48 17.02 0.58
CA MET A 308 7.16 15.78 0.95
C MET A 308 6.48 15.16 2.17
N TYR A 309 6.38 13.84 2.20
CA TYR A 309 5.96 13.12 3.40
C TYR A 309 6.89 11.92 3.66
N MET A 310 6.89 11.45 4.91
CA MET A 310 7.59 10.25 5.32
C MET A 310 6.66 9.06 5.13
N GLY A 311 6.81 8.34 4.01
CA GLY A 311 5.94 7.22 3.63
C GLY A 311 6.04 6.05 4.58
N GLU A 312 7.24 5.86 5.16
CA GLU A 312 7.46 4.85 6.17
C GLU A 312 8.35 5.33 7.31
N ILE A 313 7.91 5.00 8.51
CA ILE A 313 8.58 5.24 9.80
C ILE A 313 8.05 4.18 10.77
N GLY A 314 8.81 3.78 11.77
CA GLY A 314 8.44 2.79 12.77
C GLY A 314 9.63 1.93 13.17
N HIS A 315 9.39 0.70 13.62
CA HIS A 315 10.44 -0.26 13.99
C HIS A 315 11.50 0.29 14.96
N ASN A 316 11.09 1.19 15.86
CA ASN A 316 11.96 1.80 16.85
C ASN A 316 11.24 1.87 18.20
N THR A 317 11.89 2.43 19.25
CA THR A 317 11.25 2.64 20.56
C THR A 317 10.16 3.70 20.48
N ASP A 318 9.19 3.63 21.38
CA ASP A 318 8.08 4.60 21.44
C ASP A 318 8.62 6.04 21.69
N GLU A 319 9.68 6.20 22.48
CA GLU A 319 10.32 7.48 22.78
C GLU A 319 10.98 8.07 21.53
N TRP A 320 11.73 7.25 20.78
CA TRP A 320 12.33 7.68 19.51
C TRP A 320 11.27 8.12 18.52
N GLN A 321 10.24 7.31 18.36
CA GLN A 321 9.13 7.57 17.43
C GLN A 321 8.40 8.87 17.79
N ALA A 322 8.10 9.09 19.08
CA ALA A 322 7.46 10.32 19.55
C ALA A 322 8.30 11.56 19.26
N SER A 323 9.62 11.47 19.52
CA SER A 323 10.57 12.53 19.23
C SER A 323 10.66 12.81 17.73
N PHE A 324 10.73 11.75 16.90
CA PHE A 324 10.82 11.90 15.46
C PHE A 324 9.53 12.46 14.85
N CYS A 325 8.36 12.06 15.35
CA CYS A 325 7.07 12.65 14.93
C CYS A 325 7.00 14.15 15.24
N LYS A 326 7.57 14.59 16.37
CA LYS A 326 7.69 16.02 16.69
C LYS A 326 8.56 16.73 15.64
N THR A 327 9.73 16.17 15.33
CA THR A 327 10.64 16.69 14.29
C THR A 327 9.94 16.80 12.93
N MET A 328 9.16 15.76 12.53
CA MET A 328 8.39 15.76 11.28
C MET A 328 7.33 16.88 11.26
N ARG A 329 6.58 17.06 12.34
CA ARG A 329 5.56 18.13 12.45
C ARG A 329 6.20 19.52 12.37
N GLU A 330 7.31 19.76 13.08
CA GLU A 330 8.05 21.02 13.06
C GLU A 330 8.69 21.29 11.69
N SER A 331 8.95 20.24 10.92
CA SER A 331 9.51 20.33 9.56
C SER A 331 8.46 20.34 8.45
N ASN A 332 7.16 20.35 8.77
CA ASN A 332 6.06 20.27 7.82
C ASN A 332 6.15 19.03 6.91
N ILE A 333 6.52 17.88 7.43
CA ILE A 333 6.58 16.59 6.73
C ILE A 333 5.57 15.66 7.39
N GLY A 334 4.47 15.33 6.68
CA GLY A 334 3.51 14.33 7.12
C GLY A 334 4.12 12.93 7.18
N TYR A 335 3.45 11.96 7.78
CA TYR A 335 4.01 10.62 7.92
C TYR A 335 2.96 9.52 7.98
N THR A 336 3.35 8.31 7.56
CA THR A 336 2.63 7.06 7.77
C THR A 336 3.54 6.02 8.41
N PHE A 337 3.01 5.31 9.40
CA PHE A 337 3.78 4.32 10.17
C PHE A 337 3.71 2.93 9.53
N TRP A 338 4.82 2.22 9.52
CA TRP A 338 4.97 0.85 9.04
C TRP A 338 5.13 -0.14 10.19
N PRO A 339 4.36 -1.25 10.19
CA PRO A 339 3.07 -1.43 9.54
C PRO A 339 1.91 -1.24 10.54
N TYR A 340 0.69 -1.27 10.02
CA TYR A 340 -0.51 -1.33 10.86
C TYR A 340 -0.56 -2.60 11.71
N LYS A 341 -0.33 -3.78 11.10
CA LYS A 341 -0.51 -5.08 11.73
C LYS A 341 0.64 -6.04 11.39
N LYS A 342 1.16 -6.75 12.38
CA LYS A 342 2.11 -7.87 12.22
C LYS A 342 2.19 -8.72 13.49
N VAL A 343 2.95 -9.82 13.42
CA VAL A 343 3.36 -10.57 14.60
C VAL A 343 4.27 -9.71 15.47
N ASN A 344 4.21 -9.88 16.78
CA ASN A 344 4.95 -9.15 17.79
C ASN A 344 4.57 -7.65 17.90
N ASN A 345 5.45 -6.83 18.48
CA ASN A 345 5.26 -5.38 18.69
C ASN A 345 5.77 -4.54 17.50
N SER A 346 5.92 -3.24 17.69
CA SER A 346 6.28 -2.25 16.66
C SER A 346 5.30 -2.22 15.48
N CYS A 347 4.03 -2.17 15.80
CA CYS A 347 2.89 -2.00 14.90
C CYS A 347 1.70 -1.49 15.70
N MET A 348 0.64 -1.03 15.05
CA MET A 348 -0.55 -0.56 15.77
C MET A 348 -1.34 -1.71 16.41
N MET A 349 -1.39 -2.87 15.73
CA MET A 349 -2.12 -4.06 16.15
C MET A 349 -1.22 -5.28 16.08
N ALA A 350 -0.91 -5.89 17.22
CA ALA A 350 -0.08 -7.09 17.27
C ALA A 350 -0.94 -8.35 17.08
N VAL A 351 -0.54 -9.21 16.16
CA VAL A 351 -1.10 -10.55 15.95
C VAL A 351 -0.45 -11.51 16.93
N THR A 352 -1.25 -12.19 17.75
CA THR A 352 -0.76 -13.25 18.64
C THR A 352 -0.48 -14.52 17.83
N LYS A 353 0.75 -15.02 17.88
CA LYS A 353 1.11 -16.28 17.26
C LYS A 353 0.29 -17.43 17.86
N PRO A 354 -0.17 -18.41 17.05
CA PRO A 354 -0.64 -19.69 17.59
C PRO A 354 0.42 -20.34 18.47
N ALA A 355 0.03 -21.08 19.49
CA ALA A 355 0.97 -21.72 20.44
C ALA A 355 2.03 -22.61 19.77
N GLU A 356 1.66 -23.26 18.66
CA GLU A 356 2.53 -24.17 17.92
C GLU A 356 3.21 -23.47 16.71
N TRP A 357 3.08 -22.14 16.54
CA TRP A 357 3.61 -21.41 15.39
C TRP A 357 5.12 -21.62 15.23
N ASP A 358 5.89 -21.38 16.28
CA ASP A 358 7.36 -21.48 16.24
C ASP A 358 7.84 -22.92 16.03
N SER A 359 7.22 -23.88 16.71
CA SER A 359 7.66 -25.28 16.68
C SER A 359 7.27 -26.01 15.38
N ILE A 360 6.28 -25.53 14.63
CA ILE A 360 5.77 -26.16 13.41
C ILE A 360 6.05 -25.29 12.19
N ILE A 361 5.55 -24.07 12.16
CA ILE A 361 5.59 -23.23 10.95
C ILE A 361 6.96 -22.56 10.79
N VAL A 362 7.43 -21.83 11.81
CA VAL A 362 8.76 -21.17 11.74
C VAL A 362 9.85 -22.21 11.58
N LYS A 363 9.81 -23.31 12.34
CA LYS A 363 10.79 -24.38 12.22
C LYS A 363 10.89 -24.95 10.81
N PHE A 364 9.77 -25.12 10.11
CA PHE A 364 9.75 -25.58 8.72
C PHE A 364 10.19 -24.49 7.75
N ALA A 365 9.75 -23.24 7.96
CA ALA A 365 10.15 -22.09 7.14
C ALA A 365 11.67 -21.86 7.15
N GLU A 366 12.33 -22.12 8.28
CA GLU A 366 13.77 -21.95 8.48
C GLU A 366 14.61 -23.20 8.18
N ALA A 367 13.95 -24.34 7.94
CA ALA A 367 14.63 -25.59 7.64
C ALA A 367 15.36 -25.55 6.28
N ASP A 368 16.30 -26.47 6.09
CA ASP A 368 16.85 -26.75 4.76
C ASP A 368 15.74 -27.31 3.85
N ARG A 369 15.43 -26.59 2.79
CA ARG A 369 14.44 -26.94 1.77
C ARG A 369 15.05 -26.93 0.36
N SER A 370 16.38 -27.09 0.27
CA SER A 370 17.13 -27.05 -1.00
C SER A 370 16.92 -28.26 -1.89
N SER A 371 16.34 -29.34 -1.36
CA SER A 371 16.05 -30.57 -2.12
C SER A 371 14.75 -31.22 -1.69
N PHE A 372 14.16 -32.04 -2.58
CA PHE A 372 12.95 -32.81 -2.23
C PHE A 372 13.14 -33.74 -1.03
N ALA A 373 14.35 -34.30 -0.85
CA ALA A 373 14.65 -35.14 0.31
C ALA A 373 14.69 -34.31 1.60
N ALA A 374 15.30 -33.13 1.58
CA ALA A 374 15.33 -32.21 2.70
C ALA A 374 13.92 -31.73 3.09
N ILE A 375 13.11 -31.34 2.11
CA ILE A 375 11.71 -30.93 2.32
C ILE A 375 10.91 -32.07 3.01
N ARG A 376 10.99 -33.30 2.47
CA ARG A 376 10.28 -34.47 3.08
C ARG A 376 10.73 -34.75 4.50
N LYS A 377 12.04 -34.63 4.78
CA LYS A 377 12.61 -34.83 6.11
C LYS A 377 12.17 -33.76 7.12
N ALA A 378 12.08 -32.51 6.68
CA ALA A 378 11.74 -31.38 7.54
C ALA A 378 10.22 -31.27 7.82
N ARG A 379 9.38 -31.82 6.91
CA ARG A 379 7.92 -31.64 6.95
C ARG A 379 7.31 -32.22 8.22
N PRO A 380 6.58 -31.42 9.03
CA PRO A 380 5.81 -31.90 10.17
C PRO A 380 4.51 -32.59 9.73
N ASP A 381 3.67 -32.94 10.68
CA ASP A 381 2.32 -33.44 10.38
C ASP A 381 1.52 -32.35 9.62
N GLN A 382 0.97 -32.75 8.46
CA GLN A 382 0.27 -31.84 7.57
C GLN A 382 -1.03 -31.30 8.17
N GLN A 383 -1.78 -32.14 8.89
CA GLN A 383 -3.07 -31.71 9.46
C GLN A 383 -2.84 -30.72 10.60
N GLN A 384 -1.80 -30.96 11.40
CA GLN A 384 -1.38 -30.03 12.44
C GLN A 384 -0.94 -28.69 11.84
N ALA A 385 -0.11 -28.71 10.80
CA ALA A 385 0.34 -27.51 10.12
C ALA A 385 -0.83 -26.68 9.53
N LYS A 386 -1.80 -27.35 8.90
CA LYS A 386 -3.01 -26.70 8.37
C LYS A 386 -3.81 -26.01 9.49
N ARG A 387 -4.01 -26.68 10.62
CA ARG A 387 -4.70 -26.07 11.78
C ARG A 387 -3.98 -24.82 12.29
N VAL A 388 -2.64 -24.89 12.43
CA VAL A 388 -1.83 -23.78 12.93
C VAL A 388 -1.85 -22.60 11.97
N LEU A 389 -1.75 -22.83 10.67
CA LEU A 389 -1.86 -21.77 9.64
C LEU A 389 -3.23 -21.09 9.65
N MET A 390 -4.33 -21.85 9.72
CA MET A 390 -5.66 -21.27 9.80
C MET A 390 -5.94 -20.57 11.13
N GLN A 391 -5.38 -21.05 12.23
CA GLN A 391 -5.43 -20.34 13.51
C GLN A 391 -4.69 -19.01 13.47
N PHE A 392 -3.57 -18.91 12.73
CA PHE A 392 -2.90 -17.65 12.50
C PHE A 392 -3.82 -16.66 11.77
N VAL A 393 -4.54 -17.11 10.73
CA VAL A 393 -5.53 -16.28 10.02
C VAL A 393 -6.62 -15.80 10.98
N ASP A 394 -7.14 -16.69 11.84
CA ASP A 394 -8.15 -16.29 12.84
C ASP A 394 -7.58 -15.29 13.86
N ASN A 395 -6.38 -15.53 14.37
CA ASN A 395 -5.70 -14.62 15.29
C ASN A 395 -5.40 -13.25 14.66
N SER A 396 -5.31 -13.16 13.33
CA SER A 396 -5.07 -11.90 12.61
C SER A 396 -6.33 -11.04 12.47
N ARG A 397 -7.53 -11.55 12.77
CA ARG A 397 -8.75 -10.74 12.82
C ARG A 397 -8.60 -9.63 13.86
N LYS A 398 -9.09 -8.45 13.52
CA LYS A 398 -8.99 -7.26 14.40
C LYS A 398 -9.43 -7.53 15.84
N SER A 399 -10.52 -8.27 16.03
CA SER A 399 -11.04 -8.63 17.35
C SER A 399 -10.09 -9.45 18.21
N ASN A 400 -9.16 -10.19 17.58
CA ASN A 400 -8.20 -11.10 18.24
C ASN A 400 -6.80 -10.49 18.35
N CYS A 401 -6.57 -9.32 17.75
CA CYS A 401 -5.30 -8.60 17.82
C CYS A 401 -5.21 -7.70 19.06
N ILE A 402 -3.99 -7.41 19.48
CA ILE A 402 -3.71 -6.59 20.67
C ILE A 402 -3.26 -5.20 20.26
N PRO A 403 -4.04 -4.13 20.59
CA PRO A 403 -3.61 -2.76 20.32
C PRO A 403 -2.33 -2.40 21.09
N GLN A 404 -1.32 -1.89 20.38
CA GLN A 404 -0.06 -1.47 20.96
C GLN A 404 -0.17 0.02 21.37
N LYS A 405 -0.66 0.26 22.58
CA LYS A 405 -1.03 1.61 23.05
C LYS A 405 0.16 2.59 23.07
N GLY A 406 1.36 2.13 23.44
CA GLY A 406 2.58 2.93 23.42
C GLY A 406 2.92 3.38 22.00
N TYR A 407 2.98 2.43 21.08
CA TYR A 407 3.23 2.67 19.66
C TYR A 407 2.24 3.67 19.05
N ILE A 408 0.93 3.49 19.29
CA ILE A 408 -0.10 4.40 18.76
C ILE A 408 0.07 5.82 19.33
N LYS A 409 0.37 5.94 20.63
CA LYS A 409 0.62 7.24 21.26
C LYS A 409 1.88 7.93 20.71
N SER A 410 2.93 7.17 20.41
CA SER A 410 4.17 7.71 19.83
C SER A 410 3.95 8.33 18.45
N MET A 411 2.98 7.82 17.69
CA MET A 411 2.53 8.42 16.42
C MET A 411 1.83 9.79 16.60
N GLY A 412 1.56 10.20 17.84
CA GLY A 412 0.71 11.35 18.14
C GLY A 412 -0.79 11.08 17.97
N LEU A 413 -1.18 9.82 17.98
CA LEU A 413 -2.57 9.35 17.85
C LEU A 413 -3.15 8.96 19.22
N LYS A 414 -4.47 8.74 19.27
CA LYS A 414 -5.23 8.45 20.49
C LYS A 414 -5.58 6.96 20.53
N VAL A 415 -5.54 6.37 21.73
CA VAL A 415 -6.12 5.06 22.00
C VAL A 415 -7.13 5.24 23.12
N LYS A 416 -8.34 4.82 22.88
CA LYS A 416 -9.39 4.75 23.92
C LYS A 416 -9.15 3.57 24.86
#